data_46be6b1291fe69a7605a23852aecba38
#
_entry.id   46be6b1291fe69a7605a23852aecba38
#
_cell.length_a   1.000
_cell.length_b   1.000
_cell.length_c   1.000
_cell.angle_alpha   90.00
_cell.angle_beta   90.00
_cell.angle_gamma   90.00
#
_symmetry.space_group_name_H-M   'P 1'
#
loop_
_entity.id
_entity.type
_entity.pdbx_description
1 polymer ?
#
loop_
_entity_poly.entity_id
_entity_poly.type
_entity_poly.pdbx_seq_one_letter_code
_entity_poly.pdbx_strand_id
1 'polypeptide(L)'
;MGRAAAFSFYPGKNLGACGEAGAVTTNDDGVAANVKLLRDHGQVKKYFHDVEGYNGRLDAIQAAFLSAKLPHLSAWNKQRQACAMEYNRLLQASGEVGFPYEPSWSRAVYHLYVIRTPNRDGLIEHLKSVGIGTGIHYPIPLHLQRAYESMNYAPVSFPVAEQLAQEILSLPIFPQLNEKQQARIVKEILAFSSASPGRLETVTPVEETVSNL
;
A
#
# COMPACT_ATOMS: atom_id res chain seq x y z
N MET A 1 18.15 0.33 -11.72
CA MET A 1 16.81 0.96 -11.67
C MET A 1 16.06 0.60 -12.94
N GLY A 2 14.70 0.53 -12.89
CA GLY A 2 13.89 0.22 -14.07
C GLY A 2 13.91 1.31 -15.13
N ARG A 3 13.45 1.00 -16.36
CA ARG A 3 13.35 1.94 -17.49
C ARG A 3 12.28 3.02 -17.28
N ALA A 4 11.26 2.73 -16.49
CA ALA A 4 10.17 3.64 -16.17
C ALA A 4 9.64 3.39 -14.76
N ALA A 5 8.97 4.38 -14.17
CA ALA A 5 8.22 4.23 -12.92
C ALA A 5 6.80 4.78 -13.11
N ALA A 6 5.81 4.04 -12.61
CA ALA A 6 4.40 4.44 -12.60
C ALA A 6 4.00 4.87 -11.17
N PHE A 7 3.31 6.00 -11.08
CA PHE A 7 2.85 6.57 -9.83
C PHE A 7 1.32 6.65 -9.81
N SER A 8 0.72 6.27 -8.70
CA SER A 8 -0.69 6.49 -8.43
C SER A 8 -0.86 7.73 -7.56
N PHE A 9 -1.76 8.60 -7.97
CA PHE A 9 -2.22 9.75 -7.18
C PHE A 9 -3.68 9.60 -6.77
N TYR A 10 -4.15 8.35 -6.66
CA TYR A 10 -5.47 8.07 -6.07
C TYR A 10 -5.63 8.86 -4.76
N PRO A 11 -6.83 9.39 -4.42
CA PRO A 11 -7.02 10.32 -3.30
C PRO A 11 -6.45 9.87 -1.95
N GLY A 12 -6.45 8.56 -1.68
CA GLY A 12 -5.88 7.98 -0.45
C GLY A 12 -4.36 7.91 -0.40
N LYS A 13 -3.63 8.20 -1.49
CA LYS A 13 -2.15 8.11 -1.53
C LYS A 13 -1.50 9.24 -0.71
N ASN A 14 -0.23 9.05 -0.32
CA ASN A 14 0.54 10.07 0.40
C ASN A 14 0.55 11.41 -0.35
N LEU A 15 0.61 11.36 -1.68
CA LEU A 15 0.31 12.46 -2.56
C LEU A 15 -0.91 12.08 -3.39
N GLY A 16 -2.10 12.42 -2.90
CA GLY A 16 -3.38 12.13 -3.55
C GLY A 16 -3.97 13.35 -4.24
N ALA A 17 -4.52 13.17 -5.43
CA ALA A 17 -5.37 14.13 -6.11
C ALA A 17 -6.76 14.21 -5.45
N CYS A 18 -7.68 15.02 -5.96
CA CYS A 18 -9.08 15.05 -5.55
C CYS A 18 -9.98 14.12 -6.38
N GLY A 19 -9.39 13.28 -7.20
CA GLY A 19 -10.00 12.28 -8.07
C GLY A 19 -8.93 11.35 -8.61
N GLU A 20 -9.24 10.61 -9.70
CA GLU A 20 -8.27 9.71 -10.32
C GLU A 20 -7.14 10.49 -10.98
N ALA A 21 -5.91 10.09 -10.70
CA ALA A 21 -4.71 10.65 -11.31
C ALA A 21 -3.53 9.68 -11.19
N GLY A 22 -2.58 9.82 -12.11
CA GLY A 22 -1.34 9.05 -12.12
C GLY A 22 -0.28 9.71 -13.00
N ALA A 23 0.94 9.23 -12.90
CA ALA A 23 2.05 9.67 -13.75
C ALA A 23 2.98 8.51 -14.08
N VAL A 24 3.68 8.66 -15.19
CA VAL A 24 4.82 7.82 -15.56
C VAL A 24 6.05 8.72 -15.68
N THR A 25 7.16 8.30 -15.09
CA THR A 25 8.47 8.95 -15.27
C THR A 25 9.43 7.99 -15.96
N THR A 26 10.23 8.51 -16.89
CA THR A 26 11.22 7.74 -17.64
C THR A 26 12.29 8.67 -18.21
N ASN A 27 13.48 8.12 -18.44
CA ASN A 27 14.54 8.75 -19.22
C ASN A 27 14.63 8.16 -20.65
N ASP A 28 13.68 7.31 -21.03
CA ASP A 28 13.58 6.69 -22.36
C ASP A 28 12.56 7.45 -23.20
N ASP A 29 13.04 8.14 -24.24
CA ASP A 29 12.19 8.96 -25.11
C ASP A 29 11.11 8.14 -25.84
N GLY A 30 11.41 6.88 -26.19
CA GLY A 30 10.45 5.96 -26.79
C GLY A 30 9.31 5.62 -25.84
N VAL A 31 9.61 5.33 -24.58
CA VAL A 31 8.60 5.10 -23.54
C VAL A 31 7.78 6.37 -23.32
N ALA A 32 8.42 7.54 -23.26
CA ALA A 32 7.73 8.80 -23.04
C ALA A 32 6.78 9.13 -24.21
N ALA A 33 7.21 8.90 -25.46
CA ALA A 33 6.39 9.10 -26.65
C ALA A 33 5.18 8.15 -26.66
N ASN A 34 5.39 6.86 -26.40
CA ASN A 34 4.33 5.86 -26.35
C ASN A 34 3.30 6.15 -25.25
N VAL A 35 3.73 6.55 -24.03
CA VAL A 35 2.82 6.92 -22.96
C VAL A 35 1.97 8.14 -23.36
N LYS A 36 2.57 9.17 -23.98
CA LYS A 36 1.85 10.34 -24.47
C LYS A 36 0.81 9.97 -25.53
N LEU A 37 1.17 9.09 -26.47
CA LEU A 37 0.29 8.61 -27.52
C LEU A 37 -0.89 7.81 -26.95
N LEU A 38 -0.58 6.79 -26.13
CA LEU A 38 -1.59 5.87 -25.60
C LEU A 38 -2.57 6.56 -24.64
N ARG A 39 -2.10 7.49 -23.79
CA ARG A 39 -2.96 8.18 -22.81
C ARG A 39 -4.00 9.10 -23.46
N ASP A 40 -3.81 9.50 -24.72
CA ASP A 40 -4.69 10.40 -25.46
C ASP A 40 -5.26 9.71 -26.70
N HIS A 41 -5.91 8.58 -26.49
CA HIS A 41 -6.66 7.82 -27.52
C HIS A 41 -5.81 7.36 -28.71
N GLY A 42 -4.49 7.21 -28.57
CA GLY A 42 -3.61 6.78 -29.66
C GLY A 42 -3.45 7.81 -30.79
N GLN A 43 -3.71 9.11 -30.51
CA GLN A 43 -3.60 10.17 -31.52
C GLN A 43 -2.26 10.91 -31.44
N VAL A 44 -1.58 11.02 -32.57
CA VAL A 44 -0.37 11.86 -32.74
C VAL A 44 -0.78 13.30 -33.03
N LYS A 45 -1.78 13.49 -33.87
CA LYS A 45 -2.40 14.77 -34.20
C LYS A 45 -3.88 14.67 -33.90
N LYS A 46 -4.48 15.75 -33.41
CA LYS A 46 -5.92 15.82 -33.09
C LYS A 46 -6.77 15.20 -34.19
N TYR A 47 -7.59 14.20 -33.87
CA TYR A 47 -8.46 13.41 -34.74
C TYR A 47 -7.76 12.39 -35.66
N PHE A 48 -6.43 12.26 -35.58
CA PHE A 48 -5.70 11.24 -36.35
C PHE A 48 -5.12 10.21 -35.38
N HIS A 49 -5.68 9.00 -35.38
CA HIS A 49 -5.36 7.92 -34.47
C HIS A 49 -4.51 6.87 -35.16
N ASP A 50 -3.28 6.69 -34.76
CA ASP A 50 -2.36 5.75 -35.38
C ASP A 50 -2.45 4.36 -34.71
N VAL A 51 -2.89 4.33 -33.48
CA VAL A 51 -3.08 3.09 -32.69
C VAL A 51 -4.30 3.22 -31.77
N GLU A 52 -4.80 2.10 -31.28
CA GLU A 52 -5.77 2.10 -30.18
C GLU A 52 -5.13 2.65 -28.90
N GLY A 53 -5.84 3.51 -28.19
CA GLY A 53 -5.34 4.13 -26.98
C GLY A 53 -6.40 4.21 -25.88
N TYR A 54 -6.08 4.92 -24.81
CA TYR A 54 -6.92 5.06 -23.63
C TYR A 54 -7.33 6.52 -23.41
N ASN A 55 -8.42 6.72 -22.69
CA ASN A 55 -8.70 8.02 -22.09
C ASN A 55 -7.94 8.12 -20.77
N GLY A 56 -6.63 8.42 -20.85
CA GLY A 56 -5.71 8.47 -19.73
C GLY A 56 -5.11 9.87 -19.51
N ARG A 57 -5.85 10.91 -19.87
CA ARG A 57 -5.43 12.31 -19.65
C ARG A 57 -5.57 12.68 -18.16
N LEU A 58 -4.74 13.63 -17.72
CA LEU A 58 -4.82 14.23 -16.40
C LEU A 58 -5.54 15.58 -16.51
N ASP A 59 -6.62 15.76 -15.78
CA ASP A 59 -7.31 17.04 -15.68
C ASP A 59 -6.42 18.11 -15.05
N ALA A 60 -6.43 19.32 -15.63
CA ALA A 60 -5.62 20.44 -15.14
C ALA A 60 -5.92 20.78 -13.67
N ILE A 61 -7.17 20.64 -13.23
CA ILE A 61 -7.56 20.85 -11.84
C ILE A 61 -6.90 19.83 -10.90
N GLN A 62 -6.82 18.55 -11.29
CA GLN A 62 -6.13 17.52 -10.50
C GLN A 62 -4.63 17.79 -10.44
N ALA A 63 -4.03 18.20 -11.56
CA ALA A 63 -2.63 18.61 -11.60
C ALA A 63 -2.34 19.82 -10.69
N ALA A 64 -3.25 20.80 -10.62
CA ALA A 64 -3.14 21.96 -9.73
C ALA A 64 -3.17 21.53 -8.25
N PHE A 65 -4.09 20.66 -7.85
CA PHE A 65 -4.12 20.10 -6.49
C PHE A 65 -2.81 19.37 -6.13
N LEU A 66 -2.31 18.53 -7.04
CA LEU A 66 -1.05 17.81 -6.83
C LEU A 66 0.12 18.76 -6.71
N SER A 67 0.19 19.80 -7.55
CA SER A 67 1.25 20.82 -7.50
C SER A 67 1.23 21.61 -6.19
N ALA A 68 0.05 21.95 -5.68
CA ALA A 68 -0.09 22.63 -4.40
C ALA A 68 0.32 21.73 -3.21
N LYS A 69 0.08 20.43 -3.28
CA LYS A 69 0.39 19.46 -2.21
C LYS A 69 1.82 18.93 -2.24
N LEU A 70 2.45 18.88 -3.41
CA LEU A 70 3.78 18.29 -3.61
C LEU A 70 4.87 18.87 -2.68
N PRO A 71 4.95 20.19 -2.42
CA PRO A 71 5.94 20.75 -1.51
C PRO A 71 5.83 20.21 -0.07
N HIS A 72 4.67 19.74 0.34
CA HIS A 72 4.42 19.19 1.69
C HIS A 72 4.70 17.70 1.81
N LEU A 73 4.84 16.96 0.70
CA LEU A 73 4.97 15.51 0.69
C LEU A 73 6.12 14.99 1.56
N SER A 74 7.29 15.64 1.50
CA SER A 74 8.44 15.23 2.31
C SER A 74 8.17 15.32 3.82
N ALA A 75 7.49 16.38 4.26
CA ALA A 75 7.11 16.55 5.66
C ALA A 75 6.07 15.50 6.08
N TRP A 76 5.05 15.26 5.26
CA TRP A 76 4.03 14.24 5.53
C TRP A 76 4.60 12.83 5.60
N ASN A 77 5.54 12.49 4.72
CA ASN A 77 6.21 11.19 4.76
C ASN A 77 7.04 11.03 6.05
N LYS A 78 7.75 12.07 6.50
CA LYS A 78 8.46 12.05 7.80
C LYS A 78 7.49 11.84 8.98
N GLN A 79 6.34 12.50 8.97
CA GLN A 79 5.31 12.33 9.99
C GLN A 79 4.73 10.91 9.99
N ARG A 80 4.46 10.32 8.81
CA ARG A 80 4.05 8.91 8.70
C ARG A 80 5.13 7.95 9.21
N GLN A 81 6.39 8.22 8.93
CA GLN A 81 7.52 7.44 9.48
C GLN A 81 7.56 7.51 11.01
N ALA A 82 7.38 8.70 11.60
CA ALA A 82 7.32 8.86 13.05
C ALA A 82 6.12 8.07 13.66
N CYS A 83 4.94 8.13 13.03
CA CYS A 83 3.79 7.33 13.44
C CYS A 83 4.08 5.82 13.36
N ALA A 84 4.74 5.34 12.32
CA ALA A 84 5.09 3.94 12.16
C ALA A 84 6.09 3.48 13.22
N MET A 85 7.10 4.29 13.53
CA MET A 85 8.07 4.01 14.60
C MET A 85 7.38 3.92 15.97
N GLU A 86 6.44 4.81 16.25
CA GLU A 86 5.68 4.78 17.51
C GLU A 86 4.79 3.55 17.60
N TYR A 87 4.11 3.16 16.50
CA TYR A 87 3.39 1.89 16.46
C TYR A 87 4.30 0.68 16.72
N ASN A 88 5.49 0.62 16.08
CA ASN A 88 6.45 -0.45 16.30
C ASN A 88 6.84 -0.52 17.79
N ARG A 89 7.15 0.62 18.41
CA ARG A 89 7.51 0.72 19.84
C ARG A 89 6.40 0.21 20.76
N LEU A 90 5.16 0.60 20.49
CA LEU A 90 4.00 0.22 21.30
C LEU A 90 3.62 -1.26 21.12
N LEU A 91 3.72 -1.80 19.89
CA LEU A 91 3.35 -3.17 19.55
C LEU A 91 4.44 -4.19 19.93
N GLN A 92 5.68 -3.76 20.11
CA GLN A 92 6.81 -4.65 20.44
C GLN A 92 6.56 -5.51 21.69
N ALA A 93 5.75 -5.02 22.62
CA ALA A 93 5.42 -5.73 23.85
C ALA A 93 4.35 -6.85 23.66
N SER A 94 3.68 -6.93 22.50
CA SER A 94 2.53 -7.84 22.33
C SER A 94 2.92 -9.30 22.15
N GLY A 95 4.04 -9.58 21.46
CA GLY A 95 4.46 -10.94 21.10
C GLY A 95 3.51 -11.69 20.13
N GLU A 96 2.27 -11.22 19.96
CA GLU A 96 1.21 -11.87 19.20
C GLU A 96 0.83 -11.14 17.91
N VAL A 97 1.32 -9.92 17.75
CA VAL A 97 1.04 -9.09 16.58
C VAL A 97 2.35 -8.85 15.81
N GLY A 98 2.40 -9.30 14.57
CA GLY A 98 3.49 -8.97 13.66
C GLY A 98 3.32 -7.56 13.11
N PHE A 99 4.42 -6.81 12.99
CA PHE A 99 4.43 -5.47 12.42
C PHE A 99 5.52 -5.34 11.35
N PRO A 100 5.47 -4.29 10.48
CA PRO A 100 6.37 -4.16 9.35
C PRO A 100 7.84 -4.12 9.77
N TYR A 101 8.69 -4.88 9.08
CA TYR A 101 10.13 -4.77 9.15
C TYR A 101 10.64 -3.82 8.06
N GLU A 102 11.47 -2.85 8.45
CA GLU A 102 12.12 -1.93 7.52
C GLU A 102 13.62 -2.20 7.55
N PRO A 103 14.21 -2.77 6.46
CA PRO A 103 15.64 -3.02 6.41
C PRO A 103 16.43 -1.71 6.34
N SER A 104 17.67 -1.70 6.82
CA SER A 104 18.53 -0.51 6.94
C SER A 104 18.83 0.19 5.60
N TRP A 105 18.74 -0.52 4.49
CA TRP A 105 18.92 0.02 3.14
C TRP A 105 17.63 0.63 2.54
N SER A 106 16.49 0.47 3.19
CA SER A 106 15.17 0.95 2.74
C SER A 106 14.75 2.19 3.51
N ARG A 107 13.86 2.95 2.90
CA ARG A 107 13.16 4.07 3.55
C ARG A 107 11.70 4.03 3.17
N ALA A 108 10.90 3.36 3.99
CA ALA A 108 9.46 3.25 3.79
C ALA A 108 8.76 4.60 4.03
N VAL A 109 7.74 4.91 3.24
CA VAL A 109 6.93 6.13 3.37
C VAL A 109 5.57 5.87 4.02
N TYR A 110 5.33 4.64 4.44
CA TYR A 110 4.16 4.17 5.18
C TYR A 110 2.84 4.75 4.66
N HIS A 111 2.57 4.47 3.39
CA HIS A 111 1.24 4.70 2.83
C HIS A 111 0.18 3.95 3.64
N LEU A 112 0.49 2.71 3.99
CA LEU A 112 -0.25 1.84 4.90
C LEU A 112 0.68 1.40 6.03
N TYR A 113 0.11 1.17 7.22
CA TYR A 113 0.79 0.47 8.30
C TYR A 113 0.04 -0.84 8.54
N VAL A 114 0.65 -1.94 8.12
CA VAL A 114 0.01 -3.26 8.04
C VAL A 114 0.56 -4.15 9.14
N ILE A 115 -0.30 -4.59 10.03
CA ILE A 115 0.02 -5.60 11.04
C ILE A 115 -0.42 -6.99 10.56
N ARG A 116 0.09 -8.02 11.22
CA ARG A 116 -0.38 -9.40 11.08
C ARG A 116 -0.96 -9.87 12.40
N THR A 117 -2.07 -10.57 12.33
CA THR A 117 -2.71 -11.18 13.51
C THR A 117 -3.44 -12.46 13.09
N PRO A 118 -3.38 -13.53 13.90
CA PRO A 118 -4.02 -14.79 13.57
C PRO A 118 -5.55 -14.72 13.58
N ASN A 119 -6.12 -13.85 14.40
CA ASN A 119 -7.57 -13.61 14.46
C ASN A 119 -7.92 -12.22 13.91
N ARG A 120 -7.61 -12.01 12.61
CA ARG A 120 -7.81 -10.73 11.93
C ARG A 120 -9.27 -10.27 11.96
N ASP A 121 -10.20 -11.16 11.63
CA ASP A 121 -11.62 -10.78 11.47
C ASP A 121 -12.24 -10.44 12.84
N GLY A 122 -11.89 -11.18 13.89
CA GLY A 122 -12.29 -10.85 15.26
C GLY A 122 -11.72 -9.50 15.72
N LEU A 123 -10.46 -9.20 15.38
CA LEU A 123 -9.86 -7.91 15.70
C LEU A 123 -10.53 -6.75 14.93
N ILE A 124 -10.93 -6.95 13.69
CA ILE A 124 -11.69 -5.96 12.91
C ILE A 124 -12.99 -5.61 13.62
N GLU A 125 -13.77 -6.61 14.01
CA GLU A 125 -15.06 -6.39 14.68
C GLU A 125 -14.87 -5.70 16.05
N HIS A 126 -13.85 -6.10 16.82
CA HIS A 126 -13.52 -5.44 18.08
C HIS A 126 -13.18 -3.97 17.87
N LEU A 127 -12.22 -3.64 16.99
CA LEU A 127 -11.80 -2.27 16.72
C LEU A 127 -12.95 -1.41 16.19
N LYS A 128 -13.78 -1.96 15.31
CA LYS A 128 -14.99 -1.30 14.80
C LYS A 128 -15.98 -0.98 15.92
N SER A 129 -16.18 -1.88 16.87
CA SER A 129 -17.10 -1.69 18.00
C SER A 129 -16.70 -0.51 18.89
N VAL A 130 -15.41 -0.20 18.97
CA VAL A 130 -14.86 0.94 19.72
C VAL A 130 -14.56 2.16 18.84
N GLY A 131 -15.04 2.16 17.57
CA GLY A 131 -14.94 3.29 16.65
C GLY A 131 -13.56 3.49 16.03
N ILE A 132 -12.77 2.41 15.88
CA ILE A 132 -11.48 2.42 15.19
C ILE A 132 -11.65 1.77 13.81
N GLY A 133 -11.50 2.56 12.74
CA GLY A 133 -11.55 2.06 11.37
C GLY A 133 -10.27 1.36 10.96
N THR A 134 -10.39 0.24 10.25
CA THR A 134 -9.28 -0.55 9.71
C THR A 134 -9.55 -0.93 8.25
N GLY A 135 -8.57 -1.47 7.56
CA GLY A 135 -8.72 -1.93 6.18
C GLY A 135 -7.89 -3.18 5.88
N ILE A 136 -8.25 -3.92 4.84
CA ILE A 136 -7.47 -5.08 4.36
C ILE A 136 -6.91 -4.74 2.98
N HIS A 137 -5.58 -4.78 2.80
CA HIS A 137 -4.92 -4.46 1.54
C HIS A 137 -3.91 -5.58 1.16
N TYR A 138 -4.36 -6.75 0.55
CA TYR A 138 -5.74 -7.00 0.10
C TYR A 138 -6.20 -8.40 0.52
N PRO A 139 -7.53 -8.69 0.56
CA PRO A 139 -8.04 -9.95 1.12
C PRO A 139 -7.84 -11.16 0.21
N ILE A 140 -7.62 -10.95 -1.09
CA ILE A 140 -7.43 -12.00 -2.08
C ILE A 140 -6.12 -11.76 -2.81
N PRO A 141 -5.18 -12.72 -2.81
CA PRO A 141 -3.96 -12.66 -3.60
C PRO A 141 -4.26 -12.54 -5.10
N LEU A 142 -3.40 -11.83 -5.85
CA LEU A 142 -3.63 -11.55 -7.27
C LEU A 142 -3.86 -12.81 -8.11
N HIS A 143 -3.07 -13.87 -7.88
CA HIS A 143 -3.17 -15.12 -8.64
C HIS A 143 -4.47 -15.89 -8.39
N LEU A 144 -5.18 -15.60 -7.29
CA LEU A 144 -6.49 -16.18 -6.97
C LEU A 144 -7.67 -15.28 -7.38
N GLN A 145 -7.41 -14.13 -7.99
CA GLN A 145 -8.45 -13.28 -8.53
C GLN A 145 -9.08 -13.92 -9.78
N ARG A 146 -10.40 -13.90 -9.89
CA ARG A 146 -11.13 -14.44 -11.06
C ARG A 146 -10.64 -13.85 -12.39
N ALA A 147 -10.14 -12.62 -12.38
CA ALA A 147 -9.57 -11.98 -13.57
C ALA A 147 -8.31 -12.69 -14.10
N TYR A 148 -7.65 -13.49 -13.29
CA TYR A 148 -6.44 -14.24 -13.64
C TYR A 148 -6.66 -15.77 -13.65
N GLU A 149 -7.92 -16.21 -13.62
CA GLU A 149 -8.28 -17.65 -13.65
C GLU A 149 -7.67 -18.38 -14.85
N SER A 150 -7.56 -17.69 -16.00
CA SER A 150 -6.92 -18.24 -17.21
C SER A 150 -5.43 -18.57 -17.05
N MET A 151 -4.75 -18.05 -16.05
CA MET A 151 -3.36 -18.40 -15.73
C MET A 151 -3.21 -19.74 -15.03
N ASN A 152 -4.31 -20.38 -14.63
CA ASN A 152 -4.38 -21.71 -14.00
C ASN A 152 -3.49 -21.87 -12.75
N TYR A 153 -3.28 -20.82 -11.97
CA TYR A 153 -2.64 -20.96 -10.68
C TYR A 153 -3.57 -21.70 -9.72
N ALA A 154 -3.06 -22.80 -9.15
CA ALA A 154 -3.77 -23.52 -8.09
C ALA A 154 -3.62 -22.81 -6.73
N PRO A 155 -4.54 -23.04 -5.76
CA PRO A 155 -4.29 -22.70 -4.37
C PRO A 155 -2.94 -23.28 -3.90
N VAL A 156 -2.27 -22.58 -2.97
CA VAL A 156 -0.92 -22.91 -2.48
C VAL A 156 0.22 -22.70 -3.50
N SER A 157 -0.06 -22.10 -4.68
CA SER A 157 1.00 -21.70 -5.62
C SER A 157 1.92 -20.64 -5.03
N PHE A 158 1.39 -19.77 -4.18
CA PHE A 158 2.15 -18.72 -3.49
C PHE A 158 1.78 -18.68 -2.00
N PRO A 159 2.23 -19.67 -1.21
CA PRO A 159 1.73 -19.91 0.15
C PRO A 159 1.94 -18.72 1.09
N VAL A 160 3.05 -17.99 0.98
CA VAL A 160 3.30 -16.79 1.79
C VAL A 160 2.27 -15.69 1.48
N ALA A 161 1.98 -15.42 0.20
CA ALA A 161 1.00 -14.41 -0.18
C ALA A 161 -0.42 -14.80 0.25
N GLU A 162 -0.75 -16.09 0.15
CA GLU A 162 -2.05 -16.62 0.55
C GLU A 162 -2.24 -16.56 2.06
N GLN A 163 -1.23 -16.93 2.83
CA GLN A 163 -1.23 -16.81 4.29
C GLN A 163 -1.36 -15.35 4.73
N LEU A 164 -0.53 -14.45 4.18
CA LEU A 164 -0.58 -13.04 4.52
C LEU A 164 -1.95 -12.41 4.24
N ALA A 165 -2.61 -12.79 3.15
CA ALA A 165 -3.95 -12.30 2.82
C ALA A 165 -5.01 -12.64 3.89
N GLN A 166 -4.79 -13.68 4.70
CA GLN A 166 -5.66 -14.05 5.81
C GLN A 166 -5.35 -13.31 7.12
N GLU A 167 -4.11 -12.84 7.30
CA GLU A 167 -3.60 -12.32 8.56
C GLU A 167 -3.44 -10.80 8.59
N ILE A 168 -3.33 -10.14 7.42
CA ILE A 168 -3.00 -8.71 7.33
C ILE A 168 -4.17 -7.80 7.69
N LEU A 169 -3.84 -6.73 8.43
CA LEU A 169 -4.76 -5.66 8.78
C LEU A 169 -4.06 -4.31 8.75
N SER A 170 -4.60 -3.35 8.01
CA SER A 170 -4.06 -1.99 7.96
C SER A 170 -4.67 -1.15 9.07
N LEU A 171 -3.81 -0.60 9.93
CA LEU A 171 -4.19 0.34 10.99
C LEU A 171 -4.30 1.76 10.45
N PRO A 172 -5.03 2.66 11.16
CA PRO A 172 -5.06 4.08 10.81
C PRO A 172 -3.65 4.67 10.79
N ILE A 173 -3.27 5.30 9.67
CA ILE A 173 -2.03 6.05 9.54
C ILE A 173 -2.20 7.25 8.63
N PHE A 174 -1.91 8.44 9.15
CA PHE A 174 -1.92 9.71 8.42
C PHE A 174 -0.98 10.70 9.12
N PRO A 175 -0.51 11.76 8.44
CA PRO A 175 0.51 12.66 9.00
C PRO A 175 0.16 13.27 10.36
N GLN A 176 -1.11 13.57 10.62
CA GLN A 176 -1.59 14.23 11.84
C GLN A 176 -2.05 13.26 12.95
N LEU A 177 -1.84 11.95 12.76
CA LEU A 177 -2.18 10.96 13.80
C LEU A 177 -1.30 11.19 15.03
N ASN A 178 -1.93 11.48 16.17
CA ASN A 178 -1.22 11.82 17.38
C ASN A 178 -0.98 10.60 18.31
N GLU A 179 -0.05 10.75 19.25
CA GLU A 179 0.35 9.68 20.17
C GLU A 179 -0.81 9.13 21.01
N LYS A 180 -1.76 9.98 21.43
CA LYS A 180 -2.94 9.54 22.22
C LYS A 180 -3.84 8.63 21.41
N GLN A 181 -4.03 8.96 20.12
CA GLN A 181 -4.82 8.13 19.19
C GLN A 181 -4.11 6.80 18.96
N GLN A 182 -2.79 6.81 18.72
CA GLN A 182 -2.00 5.58 18.53
C GLN A 182 -2.01 4.70 19.78
N ALA A 183 -1.81 5.28 20.96
CA ALA A 183 -1.86 4.55 22.24
C ALA A 183 -3.23 3.92 22.48
N ARG A 184 -4.34 4.61 22.14
CA ARG A 184 -5.68 4.04 22.19
C ARG A 184 -5.83 2.85 21.24
N ILE A 185 -5.42 2.98 19.98
CA ILE A 185 -5.50 1.90 18.98
C ILE A 185 -4.73 0.67 19.49
N VAL A 186 -3.49 0.86 19.93
CA VAL A 186 -2.67 -0.26 20.40
C VAL A 186 -3.23 -0.87 21.68
N LYS A 187 -3.75 -0.08 22.62
CA LYS A 187 -4.41 -0.58 23.84
C LYS A 187 -5.54 -1.55 23.48
N GLU A 188 -6.40 -1.20 22.51
CA GLU A 188 -7.50 -2.06 22.10
C GLU A 188 -7.01 -3.33 21.39
N ILE A 189 -5.95 -3.25 20.60
CA ILE A 189 -5.32 -4.42 19.98
C ILE A 189 -4.78 -5.37 21.05
N LEU A 190 -4.01 -4.87 22.03
CA LEU A 190 -3.44 -5.68 23.10
C LEU A 190 -4.51 -6.31 24.01
N ALA A 191 -5.58 -5.58 24.31
CA ALA A 191 -6.71 -6.09 25.08
C ALA A 191 -7.40 -7.25 24.37
N PHE A 192 -7.62 -7.14 23.04
CA PHE A 192 -8.20 -8.20 22.23
C PHE A 192 -7.28 -9.43 22.16
N SER A 193 -5.99 -9.22 21.89
CA SER A 193 -5.00 -10.32 21.77
C SER A 193 -4.90 -11.12 23.08
N SER A 194 -4.87 -10.42 24.23
CA SER A 194 -4.84 -11.08 25.54
C SER A 194 -6.09 -11.90 25.86
N ALA A 195 -7.26 -11.52 25.32
CA ALA A 195 -8.51 -12.24 25.51
C ALA A 195 -8.70 -13.42 24.51
N SER A 196 -7.99 -13.38 23.39
CA SER A 196 -8.09 -14.37 22.31
C SER A 196 -6.69 -14.72 21.80
N PRO A 197 -5.86 -15.40 22.61
CA PRO A 197 -4.49 -15.70 22.24
C PRO A 197 -4.45 -16.61 21.00
N GLY A 198 -3.73 -16.16 19.97
CA GLY A 198 -3.46 -16.90 18.76
C GLY A 198 -1.97 -16.83 18.46
N ARG A 199 -1.39 -17.86 17.89
CA ARG A 199 0.01 -17.89 17.53
C ARG A 199 0.17 -17.56 16.04
N LEU A 200 0.92 -16.53 15.71
CA LEU A 200 1.37 -16.30 14.34
C LEU A 200 2.34 -17.41 13.95
N GLU A 201 2.07 -18.06 12.83
CA GLU A 201 3.07 -18.92 12.22
C GLU A 201 4.22 -18.03 11.69
N THR A 202 5.46 -18.45 12.00
CA THR A 202 6.66 -17.77 11.50
C THR A 202 6.69 -17.91 9.99
N VAL A 203 6.43 -16.82 9.27
CA VAL A 203 6.85 -16.72 7.87
C VAL A 203 8.37 -16.64 7.90
N THR A 204 9.02 -17.76 7.63
CA THR A 204 10.47 -17.77 7.48
C THR A 204 10.80 -16.78 6.35
N PRO A 205 11.63 -15.74 6.57
CA PRO A 205 12.15 -14.96 5.47
C PRO A 205 12.81 -15.95 4.52
N VAL A 206 12.46 -15.89 3.24
CA VAL A 206 13.29 -16.53 2.22
C VAL A 206 14.63 -15.83 2.35
N GLU A 207 15.63 -16.53 2.88
CA GLU A 207 17.01 -16.03 2.87
C GLU A 207 17.31 -15.64 1.43
N GLU A 208 17.65 -14.38 1.25
CA GLU A 208 18.03 -13.82 -0.04
C GLU A 208 19.20 -14.60 -0.62
N THR A 209 18.89 -15.54 -1.49
CA THR A 209 19.83 -15.93 -2.55
C THR A 209 19.83 -14.82 -3.61
N VAL A 210 20.23 -13.62 -3.21
CA VAL A 210 20.66 -12.58 -4.15
C VAL A 210 22.16 -12.78 -4.38
N SER A 211 22.49 -13.88 -5.04
CA SER A 211 23.76 -14.00 -5.73
C SER A 211 23.46 -13.83 -7.22
N ASN A 212 23.91 -12.70 -7.75
CA ASN A 212 24.12 -12.40 -9.18
C ASN A 212 22.85 -12.22 -10.06
N LEU A 213 22.39 -10.96 -10.17
CA LEU A 213 21.93 -10.39 -11.44
C LEU A 213 22.59 -9.02 -11.65
#